data_4a0dfa30fb167ee0ad8f5177cbb24399
#
_entry.id   4a0dfa30fb167ee0ad8f5177cbb24399
#
_cell.length_a   1.000
_cell.length_b   1.000
_cell.length_c   1.000
_cell.angle_alpha   90.00
_cell.angle_beta   90.00
_cell.angle_gamma   90.00
#
_symmetry.space_group_name_H-M   'P 1'
#
loop_
_entity.id
_entity.type
_entity.pdbx_description
1 polymer ?
#
loop_
_entity_poly.entity_id
_entity_poly.type
_entity_poly.pdbx_seq_one_letter_code
_entity_poly.pdbx_strand_id
1 'polypeptide(L)'
;AVIMRSNNPIKNTQGAIDYCLQKNLKFELIGSPRYIEFLDQLAKGEKFVFFPRVLESFNRVLLEARMLGCKIVTNNLNGCTSEDWFKEYKGKELVDFVDSQRDIVYNKIKDSLFNEKRSKNTHSTDDNFDVTVVLNAYRRPYNLQMQIDAIRNQTHPPKQIWLWVNYHEDNQNFDFKSLDVDRIFHNDYNWKFYGRFSAALLADTDYVALYDDDTIPGTKWHENCLSTMKTHEGILGSAGIILNGTHYVQHDRCGWPTQNPEITEVDLVGHAWFFKREWLRYLWQEKPTTWENGEDIQFAFMAKIHGGIPTYCPPHPPDDKSMHGSVLGNELGIDEKATSTNSAISHKQFFSQRDECVQAGLRKGWETVREIKL
;
A
#
# COMPACT_ATOMS: atom_id res chain seq x y z
N ALA A 1 -12.94 -32.87 -28.54
CA ALA A 1 -12.21 -31.89 -27.70
C ALA A 1 -12.76 -30.49 -27.94
N VAL A 2 -12.55 -29.60 -26.98
CA VAL A 2 -12.85 -28.20 -27.13
C VAL A 2 -11.57 -27.38 -26.95
N ILE A 3 -11.45 -26.30 -27.71
CA ILE A 3 -10.30 -25.37 -27.68
C ILE A 3 -10.84 -23.95 -27.54
N MET A 4 -10.30 -23.18 -26.59
CA MET A 4 -10.67 -21.77 -26.42
C MET A 4 -10.18 -20.96 -27.61
N ARG A 5 -11.09 -20.27 -28.30
CA ARG A 5 -10.75 -19.27 -29.34
C ARG A 5 -10.19 -18.02 -28.69
N SER A 6 -8.97 -17.63 -29.06
CA SER A 6 -8.34 -16.41 -28.56
C SER A 6 -7.45 -15.80 -29.64
N ASN A 7 -7.55 -14.50 -29.81
CA ASN A 7 -6.64 -13.72 -30.68
C ASN A 7 -5.34 -13.34 -29.94
N ASN A 8 -5.26 -13.60 -28.63
CA ASN A 8 -4.04 -13.34 -27.86
C ASN A 8 -3.00 -14.45 -28.16
N PRO A 9 -1.83 -14.11 -28.74
CA PRO A 9 -0.81 -15.08 -29.12
C PRO A 9 -0.26 -15.88 -27.95
N ILE A 10 -0.34 -15.35 -26.73
CA ILE A 10 0.06 -16.04 -25.49
C ILE A 10 -0.80 -17.28 -25.23
N LYS A 11 -2.10 -17.22 -25.54
CA LYS A 11 -3.04 -18.34 -25.35
C LYS A 11 -2.85 -19.47 -26.35
N ASN A 12 -2.16 -19.22 -27.46
CA ASN A 12 -1.68 -20.21 -28.42
C ASN A 12 -2.78 -21.16 -28.94
N THR A 13 -3.92 -20.61 -29.34
CA THR A 13 -5.04 -21.38 -29.92
C THR A 13 -4.56 -22.27 -31.08
N GLN A 14 -3.65 -21.78 -31.94
CA GLN A 14 -3.10 -22.54 -33.06
C GLN A 14 -2.35 -23.82 -32.58
N GLY A 15 -1.52 -23.71 -31.52
CA GLY A 15 -0.82 -24.89 -31.00
C GLY A 15 -1.77 -25.96 -30.45
N ALA A 16 -2.91 -25.56 -29.90
CA ALA A 16 -3.95 -26.51 -29.48
C ALA A 16 -4.64 -27.18 -30.68
N ILE A 17 -4.89 -26.43 -31.77
CA ILE A 17 -5.41 -26.96 -33.04
C ILE A 17 -4.42 -27.97 -33.62
N ASP A 18 -3.16 -27.63 -33.77
CA ASP A 18 -2.11 -28.47 -34.32
C ASP A 18 -1.97 -29.79 -33.56
N TYR A 19 -2.03 -29.72 -32.23
CA TYR A 19 -2.06 -30.92 -31.39
C TYR A 19 -3.27 -31.81 -31.68
N CYS A 20 -4.47 -31.25 -31.80
CA CYS A 20 -5.68 -32.04 -32.10
C CYS A 20 -5.59 -32.68 -33.48
N LEU A 21 -5.08 -31.99 -34.49
CA LEU A 21 -4.86 -32.50 -35.84
C LEU A 21 -3.84 -33.65 -35.82
N GLN A 22 -2.70 -33.46 -35.15
CA GLN A 22 -1.68 -34.49 -35.04
C GLN A 22 -2.18 -35.76 -34.34
N LYS A 23 -3.05 -35.59 -33.34
CA LYS A 23 -3.64 -36.74 -32.59
C LYS A 23 -4.93 -37.24 -33.18
N ASN A 24 -5.34 -36.77 -34.35
CA ASN A 24 -6.60 -37.12 -35.05
C ASN A 24 -7.84 -36.96 -34.12
N LEU A 25 -7.86 -35.90 -33.30
CA LEU A 25 -8.97 -35.57 -32.39
C LEU A 25 -9.94 -34.63 -33.07
N LYS A 26 -11.23 -35.01 -33.06
CA LYS A 26 -12.29 -34.04 -33.44
C LYS A 26 -12.32 -32.92 -32.38
N PHE A 27 -12.37 -31.68 -32.82
CA PHE A 27 -12.40 -30.55 -31.92
C PHE A 27 -13.35 -29.45 -32.39
N GLU A 28 -13.78 -28.60 -31.46
CA GLU A 28 -14.58 -27.41 -31.68
C GLU A 28 -13.86 -26.21 -31.08
N LEU A 29 -13.88 -25.08 -31.79
CA LEU A 29 -13.39 -23.78 -31.27
C LEU A 29 -14.52 -23.09 -30.54
N ILE A 30 -14.38 -22.97 -29.22
CA ILE A 30 -15.38 -22.34 -28.34
C ILE A 30 -15.00 -20.91 -27.97
N GLY A 31 -16.01 -20.05 -27.75
CA GLY A 31 -15.85 -18.68 -27.28
C GLY A 31 -17.18 -17.94 -27.37
N SER A 32 -17.45 -17.13 -26.37
CA SER A 32 -18.61 -16.23 -26.31
C SER A 32 -18.27 -14.98 -25.51
N PRO A 33 -18.81 -13.79 -25.83
CA PRO A 33 -18.73 -12.63 -24.98
C PRO A 33 -19.55 -12.77 -23.69
N ARG A 34 -20.49 -13.74 -23.65
CA ARG A 34 -21.27 -14.07 -22.47
C ARG A 34 -20.64 -15.27 -21.75
N TYR A 35 -20.25 -15.04 -20.52
CA TYR A 35 -19.52 -16.04 -19.73
C TYR A 35 -20.28 -17.38 -19.56
N ILE A 36 -21.58 -17.33 -19.29
CA ILE A 36 -22.41 -18.54 -19.12
C ILE A 36 -22.45 -19.36 -20.40
N GLU A 37 -22.64 -18.72 -21.56
CA GLU A 37 -22.63 -19.42 -22.87
C GLU A 37 -21.26 -20.05 -23.15
N PHE A 38 -20.18 -19.42 -22.74
CA PHE A 38 -18.83 -19.99 -22.83
C PHE A 38 -18.71 -21.26 -21.96
N LEU A 39 -19.20 -21.22 -20.72
CA LEU A 39 -19.21 -22.39 -19.84
C LEU A 39 -20.07 -23.52 -20.40
N ASP A 40 -21.22 -23.22 -20.99
CA ASP A 40 -22.09 -24.20 -21.66
C ASP A 40 -21.40 -24.89 -22.86
N GLN A 41 -20.62 -24.12 -23.64
CA GLN A 41 -19.79 -24.66 -24.71
C GLN A 41 -18.67 -25.53 -24.17
N LEU A 42 -18.01 -25.07 -23.08
CA LEU A 42 -16.91 -25.79 -22.44
C LEU A 42 -17.39 -27.12 -21.85
N ALA A 43 -18.57 -27.18 -21.25
CA ALA A 43 -19.18 -28.33 -20.63
C ALA A 43 -19.52 -29.45 -21.64
N LYS A 44 -19.70 -29.13 -22.92
CA LYS A 44 -19.95 -30.12 -23.99
C LYS A 44 -18.70 -30.90 -24.39
N GLY A 45 -17.52 -30.45 -23.97
CA GLY A 45 -16.24 -31.07 -24.32
C GLY A 45 -15.82 -32.18 -23.36
N GLU A 46 -15.48 -33.35 -23.88
CA GLU A 46 -14.83 -34.42 -23.07
C GLU A 46 -13.39 -34.03 -22.69
N LYS A 47 -12.72 -33.27 -23.54
CA LYS A 47 -11.33 -32.78 -23.36
C LYS A 47 -11.25 -31.32 -23.65
N PHE A 48 -10.54 -30.57 -22.77
CA PHE A 48 -10.14 -29.22 -23.02
C PHE A 48 -8.65 -29.18 -23.33
N VAL A 49 -8.28 -28.62 -24.51
CA VAL A 49 -6.90 -28.57 -25.00
C VAL A 49 -6.42 -27.10 -24.95
N PHE A 50 -5.35 -26.85 -24.20
CA PHE A 50 -4.83 -25.52 -24.00
C PHE A 50 -3.30 -25.53 -23.75
N PHE A 51 -2.53 -24.84 -24.60
CA PHE A 51 -1.06 -24.80 -24.54
C PHE A 51 -0.55 -23.37 -24.52
N PRO A 52 -0.58 -22.66 -23.38
CA PRO A 52 -0.05 -21.30 -23.31
C PRO A 52 1.44 -21.23 -23.67
N ARG A 53 1.90 -20.06 -24.14
CA ARG A 53 3.31 -19.82 -24.48
C ARG A 53 4.12 -19.21 -23.31
N VAL A 54 3.45 -18.77 -22.27
CA VAL A 54 4.06 -18.19 -21.06
C VAL A 54 3.55 -18.88 -19.81
N LEU A 55 4.29 -18.79 -18.72
CA LEU A 55 3.89 -19.32 -17.44
C LEU A 55 2.63 -18.58 -16.93
N GLU A 56 1.59 -19.36 -16.65
CA GLU A 56 0.38 -18.90 -15.95
C GLU A 56 0.31 -19.57 -14.58
N SER A 57 0.45 -18.80 -13.51
CA SER A 57 0.42 -19.32 -12.13
C SER A 57 -0.90 -19.99 -11.81
N PHE A 58 -2.02 -19.38 -12.25
CA PHE A 58 -3.37 -19.91 -12.05
C PHE A 58 -4.26 -19.61 -13.27
N ASN A 59 -4.58 -20.63 -14.04
CA ASN A 59 -5.46 -20.46 -15.20
C ASN A 59 -6.90 -20.83 -14.83
N ARG A 60 -7.76 -19.82 -14.72
CA ARG A 60 -9.17 -19.99 -14.35
C ARG A 60 -9.93 -20.92 -15.29
N VAL A 61 -9.71 -20.81 -16.61
CA VAL A 61 -10.43 -21.62 -17.60
C VAL A 61 -10.06 -23.11 -17.49
N LEU A 62 -8.81 -23.44 -17.16
CA LEU A 62 -8.42 -24.83 -16.89
C LEU A 62 -9.14 -25.40 -15.66
N LEU A 63 -9.27 -24.60 -14.62
CA LEU A 63 -10.01 -25.00 -13.41
C LEU A 63 -11.49 -25.22 -13.73
N GLU A 64 -12.12 -24.27 -14.43
CA GLU A 64 -13.51 -24.35 -14.86
C GLU A 64 -13.77 -25.57 -15.75
N ALA A 65 -12.90 -25.83 -16.71
CA ALA A 65 -13.00 -27.01 -17.56
C ALA A 65 -12.95 -28.31 -16.75
N ARG A 66 -12.07 -28.39 -15.75
CA ARG A 66 -11.95 -29.56 -14.88
C ARG A 66 -13.16 -29.70 -13.93
N MET A 67 -13.69 -28.60 -13.42
CA MET A 67 -14.95 -28.56 -12.65
C MET A 67 -16.15 -29.03 -13.48
N LEU A 68 -16.16 -28.71 -14.77
CA LEU A 68 -17.19 -29.20 -15.72
C LEU A 68 -16.95 -30.64 -16.21
N GLY A 69 -15.91 -31.31 -15.68
CA GLY A 69 -15.64 -32.73 -15.97
C GLY A 69 -14.72 -32.98 -17.17
N CYS A 70 -14.22 -31.95 -17.85
CA CYS A 70 -13.31 -32.09 -18.97
C CYS A 70 -11.97 -32.73 -18.53
N LYS A 71 -11.44 -33.62 -19.36
CA LYS A 71 -10.04 -34.05 -19.27
C LYS A 71 -9.16 -32.93 -19.79
N ILE A 72 -8.22 -32.44 -18.96
CA ILE A 72 -7.29 -31.38 -19.34
C ILE A 72 -6.11 -31.95 -20.13
N VAL A 73 -5.80 -31.29 -21.25
CA VAL A 73 -4.60 -31.53 -22.07
C VAL A 73 -3.86 -30.22 -22.20
N THR A 74 -2.71 -30.13 -21.54
CA THR A 74 -1.93 -28.87 -21.46
C THR A 74 -0.44 -29.16 -21.34
N ASN A 75 0.39 -28.11 -21.37
CA ASN A 75 1.82 -28.16 -21.10
C ASN A 75 2.12 -27.81 -19.62
N ASN A 76 3.40 -27.83 -19.26
CA ASN A 76 3.89 -27.52 -17.91
C ASN A 76 3.94 -26.01 -17.57
N LEU A 77 3.38 -25.15 -18.41
CA LEU A 77 3.33 -23.70 -18.19
C LEU A 77 2.07 -23.25 -17.43
N ASN A 78 1.36 -24.16 -16.78
CA ASN A 78 0.19 -23.86 -15.95
C ASN A 78 0.44 -24.32 -14.52
N GLY A 79 0.64 -23.38 -13.60
CA GLY A 79 0.97 -23.68 -12.21
C GLY A 79 -0.09 -24.52 -11.49
N CYS A 80 -1.38 -24.24 -11.68
CA CYS A 80 -2.46 -25.01 -11.04
C CYS A 80 -2.44 -26.51 -11.40
N THR A 81 -1.90 -26.91 -12.55
CA THR A 81 -1.83 -28.31 -12.97
C THR A 81 -0.75 -29.12 -12.27
N SER A 82 0.17 -28.48 -11.58
CA SER A 82 1.19 -29.11 -10.74
C SER A 82 0.66 -29.48 -9.36
N GLU A 83 -0.41 -28.84 -8.92
CA GLU A 83 -1.01 -29.03 -7.60
C GLU A 83 -1.68 -30.40 -7.47
N ASP A 84 -1.52 -31.04 -6.30
CA ASP A 84 -2.06 -32.39 -6.07
C ASP A 84 -3.58 -32.37 -6.07
N TRP A 85 -4.22 -31.39 -5.48
CA TRP A 85 -5.68 -31.28 -5.51
C TRP A 85 -6.24 -31.12 -6.93
N PHE A 86 -5.52 -30.48 -7.85
CA PHE A 86 -5.94 -30.35 -9.24
C PHE A 86 -5.86 -31.73 -9.97
N LYS A 87 -4.92 -32.57 -9.62
CA LYS A 87 -4.77 -33.92 -10.19
C LYS A 87 -5.83 -34.89 -9.61
N GLU A 88 -6.09 -34.75 -8.31
CA GLU A 88 -6.95 -35.65 -7.54
C GLU A 88 -8.44 -35.43 -7.85
N TYR A 89 -8.89 -34.14 -7.74
CA TYR A 89 -10.31 -33.83 -7.86
C TYR A 89 -10.73 -33.40 -9.28
N LYS A 90 -11.99 -33.69 -9.64
CA LYS A 90 -12.64 -33.28 -10.90
C LYS A 90 -14.15 -33.17 -10.72
N GLY A 91 -14.83 -32.46 -11.65
CA GLY A 91 -16.28 -32.33 -11.63
C GLY A 91 -16.77 -31.76 -10.32
N LYS A 92 -17.83 -32.34 -9.78
CA LYS A 92 -18.45 -31.90 -8.52
C LYS A 92 -17.50 -31.95 -7.32
N GLU A 93 -16.65 -33.00 -7.25
CA GLU A 93 -15.68 -33.14 -6.15
C GLU A 93 -14.71 -31.98 -6.10
N LEU A 94 -14.28 -31.46 -7.27
CA LEU A 94 -13.41 -30.28 -7.36
C LEU A 94 -14.18 -28.98 -6.96
N VAL A 95 -15.44 -28.88 -7.35
CA VAL A 95 -16.30 -27.75 -6.91
C VAL A 95 -16.43 -27.75 -5.39
N ASP A 96 -16.79 -28.91 -4.80
CA ASP A 96 -16.96 -29.07 -3.36
C ASP A 96 -15.63 -28.78 -2.60
N PHE A 97 -14.49 -29.24 -3.16
CA PHE A 97 -13.17 -28.94 -2.61
C PHE A 97 -12.88 -27.43 -2.62
N VAL A 98 -13.04 -26.76 -3.76
CA VAL A 98 -12.78 -25.31 -3.89
C VAL A 98 -13.72 -24.51 -2.97
N ASP A 99 -14.98 -24.91 -2.85
CA ASP A 99 -15.94 -24.26 -1.97
C ASP A 99 -15.55 -24.44 -0.50
N SER A 100 -15.07 -25.65 -0.10
CA SER A 100 -14.54 -25.88 1.25
C SER A 100 -13.31 -25.04 1.59
N GLN A 101 -12.47 -24.70 0.58
CA GLN A 101 -11.30 -23.85 0.77
C GLN A 101 -11.67 -22.37 0.99
N ARG A 102 -12.88 -21.96 0.60
CA ARG A 102 -13.36 -20.58 0.72
C ARG A 102 -13.33 -20.11 2.16
N ASP A 103 -13.89 -20.87 3.08
CA ASP A 103 -13.92 -20.53 4.49
C ASP A 103 -12.52 -20.59 5.13
N ILE A 104 -11.70 -21.55 4.69
CA ILE A 104 -10.31 -21.68 5.14
C ILE A 104 -9.50 -20.44 4.71
N VAL A 105 -9.61 -20.05 3.44
CA VAL A 105 -8.93 -18.85 2.92
C VAL A 105 -9.48 -17.58 3.58
N TYR A 106 -10.82 -17.49 3.69
CA TYR A 106 -11.46 -16.35 4.39
C TYR A 106 -10.98 -16.24 5.84
N ASN A 107 -10.95 -17.36 6.58
CA ASN A 107 -10.49 -17.38 7.95
C ASN A 107 -8.98 -17.10 8.06
N LYS A 108 -8.16 -17.60 7.14
CA LYS A 108 -6.73 -17.24 7.10
C LYS A 108 -6.51 -15.75 6.81
N ILE A 109 -7.26 -15.18 5.87
CA ILE A 109 -7.23 -13.75 5.59
C ILE A 109 -7.73 -12.97 6.81
N LYS A 110 -8.85 -13.40 7.39
CA LYS A 110 -9.42 -12.82 8.61
C LYS A 110 -8.43 -12.93 9.78
N ASP A 111 -7.82 -14.09 10.00
CA ASP A 111 -6.83 -14.30 11.04
C ASP A 111 -5.57 -13.43 10.80
N SER A 112 -5.16 -13.28 9.54
CA SER A 112 -4.05 -12.39 9.19
C SER A 112 -4.39 -10.90 9.35
N LEU A 113 -5.65 -10.52 9.14
CA LEU A 113 -6.10 -9.13 9.18
C LEU A 113 -6.65 -8.71 10.56
N PHE A 114 -7.21 -9.66 11.33
CA PHE A 114 -7.98 -9.34 12.53
C PHE A 114 -7.60 -10.15 13.78
N ASN A 115 -6.94 -11.30 13.60
CA ASN A 115 -6.43 -12.10 14.71
C ASN A 115 -4.91 -12.24 14.54
N GLU A 116 -4.16 -11.24 14.96
CA GLU A 116 -2.80 -11.48 15.39
C GLU A 116 -2.85 -12.46 16.58
N LYS A 117 -2.82 -13.77 16.28
CA LYS A 117 -2.18 -14.67 17.19
C LYS A 117 -0.73 -14.21 17.21
N ARG A 118 -0.41 -13.31 18.17
CA ARG A 118 0.95 -13.18 18.67
C ARG A 118 1.54 -14.58 18.61
N SER A 119 2.45 -14.83 17.70
CA SER A 119 3.31 -15.99 17.85
C SER A 119 3.85 -15.83 19.24
N LYS A 120 3.54 -16.79 20.11
CA LYS A 120 4.20 -16.94 21.39
C LYS A 120 5.62 -17.41 21.08
N ASN A 121 6.41 -16.50 20.51
CA ASN A 121 7.83 -16.55 20.66
C ASN A 121 8.08 -16.00 22.06
N THR A 122 8.54 -16.88 22.92
CA THR A 122 9.19 -16.70 24.20
C THR A 122 9.46 -15.23 24.52
N HIS A 123 8.80 -14.74 25.58
CA HIS A 123 9.10 -13.48 26.22
C HIS A 123 10.61 -13.34 26.45
N SER A 124 11.26 -12.61 25.58
CA SER A 124 12.32 -11.72 25.99
C SER A 124 11.63 -10.42 26.39
N THR A 125 11.98 -9.89 27.56
CA THR A 125 11.49 -8.63 28.13
C THR A 125 12.11 -7.42 27.42
N ASP A 126 12.32 -7.50 26.11
CA ASP A 126 12.74 -6.39 25.27
C ASP A 126 11.55 -5.90 24.47
N ASP A 127 11.08 -4.69 24.76
CA ASP A 127 10.12 -3.87 24.02
C ASP A 127 10.67 -3.50 22.61
N ASN A 128 11.14 -4.46 21.85
CA ASN A 128 11.77 -4.22 20.54
C ASN A 128 10.70 -4.36 19.45
N PHE A 129 10.05 -3.25 19.12
CA PHE A 129 9.09 -3.19 18.01
C PHE A 129 9.80 -2.95 16.69
N ASP A 130 9.48 -3.74 15.69
CA ASP A 130 10.04 -3.59 14.35
C ASP A 130 9.39 -2.42 13.59
N VAL A 131 10.21 -1.60 12.94
CA VAL A 131 9.79 -0.44 12.13
C VAL A 131 10.30 -0.60 10.70
N THR A 132 9.43 -0.44 9.71
CA THR A 132 9.82 -0.21 8.32
C THR A 132 9.70 1.28 8.01
N VAL A 133 10.78 1.87 7.53
CA VAL A 133 10.78 3.25 7.04
C VAL A 133 10.55 3.26 5.53
N VAL A 134 9.67 4.12 5.03
CA VAL A 134 9.50 4.37 3.60
C VAL A 134 9.83 5.82 3.29
N LEU A 135 10.91 6.03 2.56
CA LEU A 135 11.34 7.33 2.06
C LEU A 135 10.71 7.62 0.69
N ASN A 136 10.62 8.89 0.36
CA ASN A 136 10.12 9.34 -0.93
C ASN A 136 11.20 10.13 -1.69
N ALA A 137 11.40 9.82 -2.95
CA ALA A 137 12.23 10.60 -3.85
C ALA A 137 11.37 11.22 -4.94
N TYR A 138 11.28 12.56 -4.94
CA TYR A 138 10.52 13.29 -5.99
C TYR A 138 11.28 14.51 -6.37
N ARG A 139 12.11 15.02 -6.72
CA ARG A 139 12.83 16.22 -7.16
C ARG A 139 14.04 16.59 -6.28
N ARG A 140 14.17 15.97 -5.09
CA ARG A 140 15.27 16.25 -4.15
C ARG A 140 16.05 14.99 -3.78
N PRO A 141 16.55 14.18 -4.75
CA PRO A 141 17.25 12.94 -4.43
C PRO A 141 18.56 13.19 -3.65
N TYR A 142 19.12 14.38 -3.71
CA TYR A 142 20.34 14.78 -3.00
C TYR A 142 20.19 14.86 -1.48
N ASN A 143 18.97 14.95 -0.94
CA ASN A 143 18.71 14.90 0.50
C ASN A 143 18.72 13.48 1.07
N LEU A 144 18.55 12.46 0.22
CA LEU A 144 18.31 11.08 0.64
C LEU A 144 19.45 10.51 1.49
N GLN A 145 20.72 10.76 1.15
CA GLN A 145 21.83 10.21 1.93
C GLN A 145 21.81 10.75 3.37
N MET A 146 21.62 12.06 3.55
CA MET A 146 21.51 12.68 4.88
C MET A 146 20.31 12.12 5.66
N GLN A 147 19.20 11.90 4.99
CA GLN A 147 17.98 11.34 5.58
C GLN A 147 18.21 9.88 6.02
N ILE A 148 18.82 9.05 5.17
CA ILE A 148 19.16 7.65 5.48
C ILE A 148 20.11 7.60 6.68
N ASP A 149 21.16 8.42 6.68
CA ASP A 149 22.13 8.48 7.78
C ASP A 149 21.44 8.85 9.11
N ALA A 150 20.57 9.86 9.11
CA ALA A 150 19.82 10.25 10.30
C ALA A 150 18.88 9.14 10.80
N ILE A 151 18.29 8.37 9.89
CA ILE A 151 17.37 7.27 10.21
C ILE A 151 18.13 6.03 10.71
N ARG A 152 19.26 5.69 10.10
CA ARG A 152 20.14 4.59 10.59
C ARG A 152 20.72 4.87 11.98
N ASN A 153 20.95 6.16 12.30
CA ASN A 153 21.49 6.61 13.58
C ASN A 153 20.43 6.88 14.66
N GLN A 154 19.18 6.45 14.48
CA GLN A 154 18.15 6.51 15.52
C GLN A 154 18.54 5.65 16.73
N THR A 155 18.19 6.09 17.95
CA THR A 155 18.30 5.25 19.17
C THR A 155 17.48 3.98 19.07
N HIS A 156 16.41 4.01 18.28
CA HIS A 156 15.66 2.83 17.84
C HIS A 156 15.71 2.76 16.29
N PRO A 157 16.75 2.14 15.71
CA PRO A 157 16.92 2.07 14.26
C PRO A 157 15.84 1.19 13.63
N PRO A 158 15.41 1.50 12.41
CA PRO A 158 14.42 0.68 11.73
C PRO A 158 15.01 -0.68 11.31
N LYS A 159 14.14 -1.68 11.20
CA LYS A 159 14.48 -2.98 10.63
C LYS A 159 14.80 -2.89 9.14
N GLN A 160 14.05 -2.05 8.42
CA GLN A 160 14.20 -1.85 6.98
C GLN A 160 13.99 -0.38 6.60
N ILE A 161 14.74 0.07 5.59
CA ILE A 161 14.53 1.35 4.91
C ILE A 161 14.19 1.07 3.44
N TRP A 162 13.03 1.50 3.00
CA TRP A 162 12.56 1.38 1.64
C TRP A 162 12.52 2.75 0.97
N LEU A 163 12.79 2.80 -0.32
CA LEU A 163 12.76 4.01 -1.10
C LEU A 163 11.69 3.91 -2.19
N TRP A 164 10.72 4.81 -2.14
CA TRP A 164 9.75 5.04 -3.21
C TRP A 164 10.26 6.15 -4.13
N VAL A 165 10.62 5.80 -5.35
CA VAL A 165 11.06 6.76 -6.37
C VAL A 165 9.89 7.10 -7.27
N ASN A 166 9.31 8.30 -7.11
CA ASN A 166 8.34 8.86 -8.03
C ASN A 166 9.03 9.33 -9.31
N TYR A 167 8.32 9.22 -10.45
CA TYR A 167 8.85 9.74 -11.71
C TYR A 167 8.96 11.28 -11.67
N HIS A 168 10.16 11.77 -11.98
CA HIS A 168 10.43 13.17 -12.31
C HIS A 168 11.75 13.24 -13.10
N GLU A 169 11.87 14.23 -13.99
CA GLU A 169 13.09 14.43 -14.81
C GLU A 169 14.33 14.65 -13.95
N ASP A 170 14.21 15.40 -12.85
CA ASP A 170 15.30 15.65 -11.89
C ASP A 170 15.87 14.37 -11.28
N ASN A 171 15.13 13.27 -11.29
CA ASN A 171 15.55 11.98 -10.73
C ASN A 171 16.26 11.05 -11.73
N GLN A 172 16.18 11.34 -13.03
CA GLN A 172 16.59 10.42 -14.10
C GLN A 172 18.08 10.02 -14.05
N ASN A 173 18.94 10.93 -13.63
CA ASN A 173 20.39 10.75 -13.61
C ASN A 173 20.94 10.45 -12.21
N PHE A 174 20.07 10.27 -11.21
CA PHE A 174 20.51 9.97 -9.84
C PHE A 174 20.70 8.46 -9.66
N ASP A 175 21.82 8.04 -9.10
CA ASP A 175 22.11 6.63 -8.83
C ASP A 175 21.49 6.20 -7.48
N PHE A 176 20.23 5.83 -7.50
CA PHE A 176 19.53 5.32 -6.32
C PHE A 176 20.10 4.00 -5.80
N LYS A 177 20.81 3.22 -6.62
CA LYS A 177 21.38 1.94 -6.21
C LYS A 177 22.60 2.09 -5.32
N SER A 178 23.21 3.28 -5.30
CA SER A 178 24.31 3.59 -4.40
C SER A 178 23.88 3.86 -2.95
N LEU A 179 22.57 4.05 -2.71
CA LEU A 179 22.04 4.34 -1.40
C LEU A 179 21.92 3.08 -0.53
N ASP A 180 22.20 3.20 0.78
CA ASP A 180 22.03 2.12 1.76
C ASP A 180 20.57 1.95 2.17
N VAL A 181 19.77 1.39 1.25
CA VAL A 181 18.36 1.06 1.45
C VAL A 181 18.09 -0.41 1.12
N ASP A 182 17.15 -1.01 1.85
CA ASP A 182 16.85 -2.44 1.72
C ASP A 182 16.00 -2.76 0.47
N ARG A 183 15.18 -1.81 -0.01
CA ARG A 183 14.34 -1.96 -1.21
C ARG A 183 14.16 -0.63 -1.93
N ILE A 184 14.08 -0.69 -3.27
CA ILE A 184 13.79 0.47 -4.12
C ILE A 184 12.60 0.13 -5.01
N PHE A 185 11.56 0.95 -4.93
CA PHE A 185 10.38 0.92 -5.79
C PHE A 185 10.54 1.99 -6.86
N HIS A 186 11.00 1.62 -8.03
CA HIS A 186 11.22 2.53 -9.15
C HIS A 186 9.94 2.65 -9.98
N ASN A 187 9.45 3.87 -10.17
CA ASN A 187 8.22 4.13 -10.91
C ASN A 187 8.51 4.98 -12.15
N ASP A 188 7.82 4.66 -13.25
CA ASP A 188 7.79 5.41 -14.50
C ASP A 188 6.64 6.44 -14.56
N TYR A 189 5.91 6.58 -13.46
CA TYR A 189 4.77 7.48 -13.29
C TYR A 189 4.85 8.21 -11.95
N ASN A 190 4.35 9.46 -11.90
CA ASN A 190 4.25 10.23 -10.66
C ASN A 190 2.92 9.94 -9.95
N TRP A 191 2.97 9.07 -8.96
CA TRP A 191 1.85 8.69 -8.09
C TRP A 191 1.50 9.74 -7.03
N LYS A 192 2.04 10.96 -7.18
CA LYS A 192 1.84 12.05 -6.22
C LYS A 192 2.22 11.61 -4.80
N PHE A 193 1.41 11.97 -3.81
CA PHE A 193 1.68 11.71 -2.41
C PHE A 193 1.25 10.31 -1.94
N TYR A 194 0.35 9.62 -2.67
CA TYR A 194 -0.22 8.33 -2.27
C TYR A 194 0.72 7.14 -2.48
N GLY A 195 1.66 7.23 -3.42
CA GLY A 195 2.48 6.09 -3.83
C GLY A 195 3.27 5.46 -2.67
N ARG A 196 3.94 6.25 -1.84
CA ARG A 196 4.70 5.77 -0.68
C ARG A 196 3.84 5.06 0.36
N PHE A 197 2.60 5.50 0.56
CA PHE A 197 1.65 4.81 1.44
C PHE A 197 1.24 3.45 0.87
N SER A 198 1.16 3.30 -0.45
CA SER A 198 0.86 2.01 -1.07
C SER A 198 2.02 1.02 -0.91
N ALA A 199 3.28 1.47 -1.04
CA ALA A 199 4.44 0.63 -0.76
C ALA A 199 4.45 0.12 0.69
N ALA A 200 4.09 0.99 1.63
CA ALA A 200 4.05 0.66 3.06
C ALA A 200 3.05 -0.44 3.42
N LEU A 201 2.03 -0.72 2.60
CA LEU A 201 1.14 -1.88 2.78
C LEU A 201 1.88 -3.23 2.72
N LEU A 202 3.01 -3.28 2.03
CA LEU A 202 3.84 -4.49 1.87
C LEU A 202 4.78 -4.74 3.06
N ALA A 203 4.88 -3.81 4.02
CA ALA A 203 5.72 -4.00 5.20
C ALA A 203 5.21 -5.17 6.06
N ASP A 204 6.15 -5.91 6.65
CA ASP A 204 5.89 -7.04 7.56
C ASP A 204 6.19 -6.69 9.03
N THR A 205 6.44 -5.41 9.31
CA THR A 205 6.76 -4.88 10.64
C THR A 205 5.52 -4.35 11.36
N ASP A 206 5.63 -4.19 12.70
CA ASP A 206 4.53 -3.68 13.54
C ASP A 206 4.18 -2.25 13.20
N TYR A 207 5.21 -1.43 12.97
CA TYR A 207 5.10 -0.02 12.68
C TYR A 207 5.67 0.33 11.31
N VAL A 208 5.14 1.40 10.75
CA VAL A 208 5.65 2.07 9.56
C VAL A 208 5.94 3.52 9.89
N ALA A 209 7.09 4.03 9.44
CA ALA A 209 7.41 5.44 9.41
C ALA A 209 7.57 5.94 7.97
N LEU A 210 6.97 7.07 7.66
CA LEU A 210 7.07 7.74 6.36
C LEU A 210 7.70 9.12 6.55
N TYR A 211 8.51 9.56 5.59
CA TYR A 211 9.15 10.86 5.63
C TYR A 211 9.02 11.58 4.30
N ASP A 212 8.80 12.90 4.36
CA ASP A 212 8.96 13.77 3.20
C ASP A 212 10.45 13.91 2.84
N ASP A 213 10.75 14.28 1.60
CA ASP A 213 12.12 14.35 1.05
C ASP A 213 12.97 15.51 1.60
N ASP A 214 12.40 16.34 2.46
CA ASP A 214 13.03 17.45 3.19
C ASP A 214 13.04 17.24 4.72
N THR A 215 12.70 16.05 5.19
CA THR A 215 12.53 15.77 6.62
C THR A 215 13.69 14.94 7.15
N ILE A 216 14.48 15.54 8.02
CA ILE A 216 15.60 14.90 8.74
C ILE A 216 15.21 14.74 10.20
N PRO A 217 14.94 13.53 10.70
CA PRO A 217 14.55 13.33 12.10
C PRO A 217 15.74 13.48 13.06
N GLY A 218 15.45 13.92 14.28
CA GLY A 218 16.39 13.85 15.39
C GLY A 218 16.63 12.40 15.81
N THR A 219 17.75 12.14 16.50
CA THR A 219 18.21 10.76 16.79
C THR A 219 17.29 9.93 17.69
N LYS A 220 16.41 10.56 18.45
CA LYS A 220 15.43 9.89 19.34
C LYS A 220 13.99 9.91 18.79
N TRP A 221 13.77 10.27 17.53
CA TRP A 221 12.42 10.41 17.01
C TRP A 221 11.61 9.11 17.06
N HIS A 222 12.18 7.96 16.65
CA HIS A 222 11.47 6.67 16.71
C HIS A 222 11.19 6.28 18.17
N GLU A 223 12.14 6.47 19.09
CA GLU A 223 11.95 6.22 20.51
C GLU A 223 10.83 7.09 21.10
N ASN A 224 10.79 8.38 20.73
CA ASN A 224 9.73 9.31 21.10
C ASN A 224 8.36 8.85 20.59
N CYS A 225 8.27 8.41 19.33
CA CYS A 225 7.05 7.86 18.76
C CYS A 225 6.61 6.58 19.49
N LEU A 226 7.51 5.65 19.74
CA LEU A 226 7.21 4.41 20.46
C LEU A 226 6.77 4.67 21.91
N SER A 227 7.41 5.64 22.59
CA SER A 227 6.99 6.09 23.91
C SER A 227 5.60 6.72 23.91
N THR A 228 5.29 7.53 22.90
CA THR A 228 3.96 8.12 22.70
C THR A 228 2.91 7.05 22.47
N MET A 229 3.19 6.04 21.64
CA MET A 229 2.29 4.92 21.38
C MET A 229 1.90 4.11 22.62
N LYS A 230 2.76 4.05 23.63
CA LYS A 230 2.45 3.32 24.89
C LYS A 230 1.32 3.98 25.68
N THR A 231 1.14 5.28 25.57
CA THR A 231 0.15 6.05 26.34
C THR A 231 -0.96 6.69 25.47
N HIS A 232 -0.61 7.02 24.23
CA HIS A 232 -1.49 7.69 23.27
C HIS A 232 -1.39 6.98 21.91
N GLU A 233 -2.09 5.87 21.81
CA GLU A 233 -2.12 5.07 20.59
C GLU A 233 -2.86 5.80 19.47
N GLY A 234 -2.18 6.10 18.36
CA GLY A 234 -2.74 6.86 17.25
C GLY A 234 -1.78 7.05 16.08
N ILE A 235 -2.22 7.74 15.03
CA ILE A 235 -1.32 8.17 13.94
C ILE A 235 -0.48 9.31 14.48
N LEU A 236 0.84 9.14 14.48
CA LEU A 236 1.79 10.14 14.97
C LEU A 236 2.47 10.87 13.82
N GLY A 237 2.85 12.12 14.04
CA GLY A 237 3.66 12.86 13.06
C GLY A 237 4.33 14.10 13.63
N SER A 238 5.30 14.63 12.87
CA SER A 238 6.14 15.74 13.33
C SER A 238 5.50 17.12 13.20
N ALA A 239 4.60 17.31 12.23
CA ALA A 239 3.88 18.56 11.99
C ALA A 239 2.40 18.36 12.24
N GLY A 240 1.94 18.70 13.43
CA GLY A 240 0.54 18.58 13.83
C GLY A 240 -0.28 19.78 13.39
N ILE A 241 -1.51 19.54 12.95
CA ILE A 241 -2.49 20.53 12.52
C ILE A 241 -3.77 20.37 13.35
N ILE A 242 -4.21 21.45 13.97
CA ILE A 242 -5.51 21.55 14.65
C ILE A 242 -6.36 22.55 13.88
N LEU A 243 -7.42 22.07 13.25
CA LEU A 243 -8.31 22.89 12.43
C LEU A 243 -9.10 23.89 13.29
N ASN A 244 -9.26 25.10 12.76
CA ASN A 244 -10.04 26.18 13.37
C ASN A 244 -11.33 26.50 12.59
N GLY A 245 -11.52 25.83 11.44
CA GLY A 245 -12.63 26.06 10.54
C GLY A 245 -12.70 25.00 9.43
N THR A 246 -13.58 25.21 8.48
CA THR A 246 -13.86 24.27 7.39
C THR A 246 -12.86 24.35 6.24
N HIS A 247 -11.88 25.25 6.32
CA HIS A 247 -10.81 25.44 5.35
C HIS A 247 -9.46 25.05 5.95
N TYR A 248 -8.65 24.33 5.21
CA TYR A 248 -7.35 23.84 5.66
C TYR A 248 -6.42 24.96 6.18
N VAL A 249 -6.43 26.11 5.54
CA VAL A 249 -5.58 27.26 5.95
C VAL A 249 -5.96 27.85 7.31
N GLN A 250 -7.15 27.53 7.82
CA GLN A 250 -7.63 27.93 9.15
C GLN A 250 -7.21 26.88 10.19
N HIS A 251 -5.96 26.93 10.63
CA HIS A 251 -5.45 25.98 11.60
C HIS A 251 -4.38 26.57 12.52
N ASP A 252 -4.21 25.94 13.67
CA ASP A 252 -3.03 26.07 14.53
C ASP A 252 -2.07 24.91 14.28
N ARG A 253 -0.79 25.10 14.58
CA ARG A 253 0.26 24.11 14.42
C ARG A 253 0.85 23.71 15.75
N CYS A 254 1.26 22.44 15.89
CA CYS A 254 2.15 21.95 16.93
C CYS A 254 3.23 21.05 16.32
N GLY A 255 4.30 20.79 17.04
CA GLY A 255 5.48 20.16 16.48
C GLY A 255 6.20 21.08 15.48
N TRP A 256 6.83 20.49 14.46
CA TRP A 256 7.54 21.26 13.44
C TRP A 256 6.60 22.13 12.58
N PRO A 257 6.92 23.39 12.25
CA PRO A 257 8.10 24.18 12.65
C PRO A 257 7.97 24.87 14.01
N THR A 258 6.89 24.65 14.73
CA THR A 258 6.68 25.08 16.11
C THR A 258 7.20 24.04 17.09
N GLN A 259 6.81 24.09 18.33
CA GLN A 259 7.21 23.17 19.39
C GLN A 259 6.00 22.79 20.24
N ASN A 260 6.05 21.63 20.88
CA ASN A 260 5.12 21.20 21.90
C ASN A 260 5.89 20.38 22.96
N PRO A 261 5.84 20.74 24.24
CA PRO A 261 6.54 20.00 25.27
C PRO A 261 5.86 18.67 25.63
N GLU A 262 4.56 18.55 25.34
CA GLU A 262 3.74 17.39 25.69
C GLU A 262 3.08 16.78 24.46
N ILE A 263 2.62 15.52 24.58
CA ILE A 263 1.83 14.86 23.54
C ILE A 263 0.57 15.69 23.29
N THR A 264 0.31 16.03 22.05
CA THR A 264 -0.82 16.88 21.67
C THR A 264 -1.72 16.17 20.67
N GLU A 265 -3.02 16.04 20.97
CA GLU A 265 -3.99 15.53 19.98
C GLU A 265 -4.19 16.60 18.90
N VAL A 266 -4.21 16.14 17.64
CA VAL A 266 -4.32 16.98 16.45
C VAL A 266 -5.27 16.35 15.44
N ASP A 267 -5.76 17.12 14.47
CA ASP A 267 -6.65 16.60 13.46
C ASP A 267 -5.90 15.80 12.38
N LEU A 268 -4.71 16.24 12.01
CA LEU A 268 -3.86 15.54 11.05
C LEU A 268 -2.39 15.88 11.29
N VAL A 269 -1.50 15.08 10.69
CA VAL A 269 -0.04 15.26 10.78
C VAL A 269 0.62 15.19 9.41
N GLY A 270 1.78 15.82 9.29
CA GLY A 270 2.60 15.84 8.09
C GLY A 270 4.10 15.68 8.38
N HIS A 271 4.91 15.75 7.32
CA HIS A 271 6.37 15.67 7.24
C HIS A 271 7.00 14.36 7.65
N ALA A 272 6.71 13.85 8.84
CA ALA A 272 7.09 12.51 9.29
C ALA A 272 5.86 11.86 9.93
N TRP A 273 5.54 10.66 9.49
CA TRP A 273 4.46 9.85 10.07
C TRP A 273 5.04 8.63 10.77
N PHE A 274 4.38 8.20 11.84
CA PHE A 274 4.66 6.96 12.54
C PHE A 274 3.35 6.33 13.00
N PHE A 275 3.06 5.10 12.57
CA PHE A 275 1.76 4.46 12.86
C PHE A 275 1.86 2.94 12.76
N LYS A 276 0.90 2.22 13.33
CA LYS A 276 0.78 0.77 13.14
C LYS A 276 0.45 0.46 11.67
N ARG A 277 1.21 -0.46 11.07
CA ARG A 277 1.05 -0.85 9.66
C ARG A 277 -0.40 -1.20 9.31
N GLU A 278 -1.10 -1.89 10.20
CA GLU A 278 -2.50 -2.32 9.97
C GLU A 278 -3.49 -1.18 9.77
N TRP A 279 -3.17 0.05 10.23
CA TRP A 279 -4.05 1.21 10.07
C TRP A 279 -4.04 1.80 8.66
N LEU A 280 -3.06 1.43 7.84
CA LEU A 280 -3.02 1.83 6.42
C LEU A 280 -4.27 1.40 5.64
N ARG A 281 -4.95 0.33 6.07
CA ARG A 281 -6.20 -0.11 5.46
C ARG A 281 -7.27 0.98 5.44
N TYR A 282 -7.30 1.86 6.42
CA TYR A 282 -8.28 2.94 6.49
C TYR A 282 -8.08 3.98 5.40
N LEU A 283 -6.84 4.32 5.05
CA LEU A 283 -6.55 5.23 3.93
C LEU A 283 -7.19 4.76 2.61
N TRP A 284 -7.26 3.43 2.42
CA TRP A 284 -7.71 2.79 1.18
C TRP A 284 -9.13 2.22 1.26
N GLN A 285 -9.83 2.42 2.36
CA GLN A 285 -11.16 1.87 2.55
C GLN A 285 -12.21 2.51 1.65
N GLU A 286 -12.04 3.79 1.34
CA GLU A 286 -12.84 4.51 0.37
C GLU A 286 -11.94 5.19 -0.67
N LYS A 287 -12.53 5.54 -1.80
CA LYS A 287 -11.82 6.29 -2.85
C LYS A 287 -11.35 7.63 -2.27
N PRO A 288 -10.09 8.02 -2.48
CA PRO A 288 -9.61 9.34 -2.08
C PRO A 288 -10.45 10.48 -2.66
N THR A 289 -10.62 11.52 -1.87
CA THR A 289 -11.34 12.74 -2.28
C THR A 289 -10.71 13.34 -3.54
N THR A 290 -9.37 13.36 -3.56
CA THR A 290 -8.56 13.70 -4.73
C THR A 290 -7.29 12.84 -4.74
N TRP A 291 -6.77 12.53 -5.93
CA TRP A 291 -5.49 11.83 -6.10
C TRP A 291 -4.28 12.77 -6.17
N GLU A 292 -4.54 14.08 -6.26
CA GLU A 292 -3.47 15.05 -6.47
C GLU A 292 -2.77 15.46 -5.18
N ASN A 293 -3.49 15.46 -4.03
CA ASN A 293 -3.05 16.03 -2.76
C ASN A 293 -3.96 15.60 -1.62
N GLY A 294 -3.58 15.84 -0.35
CA GLY A 294 -4.42 15.65 0.83
C GLY A 294 -4.49 14.22 1.34
N GLU A 295 -3.50 13.39 1.04
CA GLU A 295 -3.38 12.03 1.54
C GLU A 295 -3.28 11.96 3.07
N ASP A 296 -2.63 12.95 3.67
CA ASP A 296 -2.50 13.13 5.11
C ASP A 296 -3.86 13.41 5.78
N ILE A 297 -4.66 14.30 5.19
CA ILE A 297 -6.02 14.60 5.63
C ILE A 297 -6.91 13.38 5.46
N GLN A 298 -6.85 12.74 4.28
CA GLN A 298 -7.62 11.53 3.96
C GLN A 298 -7.31 10.42 4.96
N PHE A 299 -6.02 10.17 5.25
CA PHE A 299 -5.64 9.12 6.20
C PHE A 299 -6.14 9.41 7.61
N ALA A 300 -5.98 10.64 8.09
CA ALA A 300 -6.41 11.04 9.42
C ALA A 300 -7.93 10.86 9.60
N PHE A 301 -8.77 11.42 8.72
CA PHE A 301 -10.21 11.31 8.91
C PHE A 301 -10.75 9.90 8.65
N MET A 302 -10.19 9.15 7.70
CA MET A 302 -10.61 7.78 7.43
C MET A 302 -10.27 6.86 8.61
N ALA A 303 -9.09 7.02 9.20
CA ALA A 303 -8.69 6.27 10.39
C ALA A 303 -9.56 6.62 11.61
N LYS A 304 -9.90 7.91 11.80
CA LYS A 304 -10.78 8.35 12.88
C LYS A 304 -12.21 7.80 12.71
N ILE A 305 -12.80 7.94 11.51
CA ILE A 305 -14.19 7.53 11.24
C ILE A 305 -14.35 6.01 11.30
N HIS A 306 -13.47 5.25 10.65
CA HIS A 306 -13.65 3.81 10.48
C HIS A 306 -12.94 2.97 11.54
N GLY A 307 -11.92 3.52 12.19
CA GLY A 307 -11.11 2.81 13.18
C GLY A 307 -11.16 3.39 14.58
N GLY A 308 -11.72 4.59 14.76
CA GLY A 308 -11.65 5.33 16.02
C GLY A 308 -10.20 5.73 16.37
N ILE A 309 -9.29 5.75 15.37
CA ILE A 309 -7.87 6.02 15.59
C ILE A 309 -7.64 7.53 15.63
N PRO A 310 -7.19 8.08 16.77
CA PRO A 310 -6.84 9.48 16.89
C PRO A 310 -5.50 9.80 16.21
N THR A 311 -5.19 11.08 16.13
CA THR A 311 -3.92 11.57 15.59
C THR A 311 -3.20 12.41 16.64
N TYR A 312 -1.90 12.21 16.81
CA TYR A 312 -1.11 12.94 17.82
C TYR A 312 0.19 13.51 17.25
N CYS A 313 0.60 14.64 17.79
CA CYS A 313 1.96 15.15 17.67
C CYS A 313 2.75 14.76 18.91
N PRO A 314 3.79 13.90 18.80
CA PRO A 314 4.68 13.58 19.89
C PRO A 314 5.40 14.83 20.43
N PRO A 315 5.97 14.81 21.63
CA PRO A 315 6.69 15.95 22.16
C PRO A 315 7.83 16.43 21.25
N HIS A 316 7.87 17.75 21.04
CA HIS A 316 8.96 18.49 20.39
C HIS A 316 9.48 19.55 21.35
N PRO A 317 10.20 19.14 22.41
CA PRO A 317 10.67 20.06 23.44
C PRO A 317 11.70 21.05 22.87
N PRO A 318 11.70 22.33 23.30
CA PRO A 318 12.60 23.35 22.75
C PRO A 318 14.08 23.10 23.03
N ASP A 319 14.39 22.38 24.09
CA ASP A 319 15.72 22.10 24.63
C ASP A 319 16.30 20.73 24.19
N ASP A 320 15.49 19.84 23.59
CA ASP A 320 15.96 18.55 23.06
C ASP A 320 15.50 18.28 21.62
N LYS A 321 16.23 18.81 20.66
CA LYS A 321 15.96 18.59 19.23
C LYS A 321 16.17 17.14 18.80
N SER A 322 16.82 16.30 19.60
CA SER A 322 16.96 14.88 19.27
C SER A 322 15.61 14.14 19.21
N MET A 323 14.59 14.65 19.90
CA MET A 323 13.21 14.11 19.91
C MET A 323 12.35 14.61 18.74
N HIS A 324 12.81 15.58 17.96
CA HIS A 324 12.01 16.19 16.90
C HIS A 324 11.92 15.30 15.67
N GLY A 325 10.76 15.27 15.01
CA GLY A 325 10.56 14.53 13.76
C GLY A 325 11.16 15.23 12.53
N SER A 326 11.51 16.53 12.65
CA SER A 326 12.23 17.27 11.61
C SER A 326 13.12 18.32 12.27
N VAL A 327 14.44 18.27 12.00
CA VAL A 327 15.42 19.20 12.55
C VAL A 327 15.97 20.19 11.53
N LEU A 328 15.87 19.89 10.23
CA LEU A 328 16.39 20.72 9.12
C LEU A 328 15.32 21.05 8.06
N GLY A 329 14.02 20.89 8.40
CA GLY A 329 12.94 21.06 7.42
C GLY A 329 12.83 22.49 6.87
N ASN A 330 13.23 23.52 7.63
CA ASN A 330 13.25 24.91 7.14
C ASN A 330 14.37 25.15 6.14
N GLU A 331 15.52 24.50 6.31
CA GLU A 331 16.69 24.65 5.45
C GLU A 331 16.53 23.84 4.14
N LEU A 332 15.85 22.70 4.20
CA LEU A 332 15.73 21.76 3.08
C LEU A 332 14.40 21.86 2.32
N GLY A 333 13.34 22.36 2.96
CA GLY A 333 11.98 22.36 2.44
C GLY A 333 11.56 23.64 1.72
N ILE A 334 12.27 24.77 1.93
CA ILE A 334 11.93 26.07 1.36
C ILE A 334 12.83 26.38 0.16
N ASP A 335 12.70 25.60 -0.90
CA ASP A 335 13.39 25.82 -2.16
C ASP A 335 12.39 25.90 -3.34
N GLU A 336 12.91 26.18 -4.53
CA GLU A 336 12.12 26.23 -5.77
C GLU A 336 11.49 24.89 -6.17
N LYS A 337 11.88 23.79 -5.54
CA LYS A 337 11.37 22.43 -5.77
C LYS A 337 10.24 22.04 -4.82
N ALA A 338 9.93 22.88 -3.84
CA ALA A 338 8.84 22.65 -2.89
C ALA A 338 7.49 22.56 -3.60
N THR A 339 6.76 21.46 -3.39
CA THR A 339 5.49 21.19 -4.08
C THR A 339 4.41 22.21 -3.71
N SER A 340 4.41 22.70 -2.46
CA SER A 340 3.42 23.69 -1.98
C SER A 340 3.59 25.10 -2.56
N THR A 341 4.80 25.45 -3.03
CA THR A 341 5.12 26.81 -3.46
C THR A 341 5.42 26.93 -4.95
N ASN A 342 6.00 25.90 -5.56
CA ASN A 342 6.58 25.97 -6.91
C ASN A 342 6.21 24.76 -7.80
N SER A 343 5.11 24.05 -7.53
CA SER A 343 4.67 22.98 -8.42
C SER A 343 3.96 23.55 -9.65
N ALA A 344 3.79 22.70 -10.69
CA ALA A 344 2.93 22.97 -11.84
C ALA A 344 1.45 23.20 -11.43
N ILE A 345 1.10 22.88 -10.19
CA ILE A 345 -0.17 23.21 -9.55
C ILE A 345 -0.01 24.58 -8.92
N SER A 346 -0.87 25.54 -9.27
CA SER A 346 -0.85 26.85 -8.62
C SER A 346 -1.05 26.70 -7.11
N HIS A 347 -0.39 27.54 -6.32
CA HIS A 347 -0.56 27.59 -4.86
C HIS A 347 -2.06 27.61 -4.46
N LYS A 348 -2.89 28.32 -5.19
CA LYS A 348 -4.35 28.36 -4.99
C LYS A 348 -5.00 26.97 -5.19
N GLN A 349 -4.62 26.24 -6.21
CA GLN A 349 -5.16 24.90 -6.49
C GLN A 349 -4.70 23.89 -5.43
N PHE A 350 -3.46 23.97 -4.97
CA PHE A 350 -2.95 23.12 -3.89
C PHE A 350 -3.80 23.21 -2.63
N PHE A 351 -4.10 24.44 -2.17
CA PHE A 351 -4.92 24.65 -0.98
C PHE A 351 -6.40 24.37 -1.21
N SER A 352 -6.94 24.63 -2.40
CA SER A 352 -8.32 24.26 -2.74
C SER A 352 -8.55 22.76 -2.64
N GLN A 353 -7.61 21.92 -3.10
CA GLN A 353 -7.71 20.46 -2.98
C GLN A 353 -7.66 19.99 -1.51
N ARG A 354 -6.86 20.64 -0.68
CA ARG A 354 -6.82 20.35 0.77
C ARG A 354 -8.12 20.76 1.46
N ASP A 355 -8.72 21.88 1.08
CA ASP A 355 -10.03 22.31 1.55
C ASP A 355 -11.11 21.28 1.18
N GLU A 356 -11.10 20.76 -0.05
CA GLU A 356 -12.00 19.69 -0.48
C GLU A 356 -11.89 18.44 0.40
N CYS A 357 -10.65 18.06 0.78
CA CYS A 357 -10.41 16.92 1.67
C CYS A 357 -10.96 17.18 3.09
N VAL A 358 -10.70 18.36 3.68
CA VAL A 358 -11.25 18.72 5.00
C VAL A 358 -12.78 18.68 4.99
N GLN A 359 -13.41 19.33 4.01
CA GLN A 359 -14.86 19.36 3.88
C GLN A 359 -15.45 17.97 3.60
N ALA A 360 -14.76 17.11 2.85
CA ALA A 360 -15.19 15.73 2.64
C ALA A 360 -15.18 14.92 3.95
N GLY A 361 -14.13 15.06 4.76
CA GLY A 361 -14.04 14.45 6.08
C GLY A 361 -15.18 14.92 7.00
N LEU A 362 -15.41 16.23 7.09
CA LEU A 362 -16.48 16.80 7.91
C LEU A 362 -17.88 16.32 7.47
N ARG A 363 -18.15 16.27 6.15
CA ARG A 363 -19.43 15.70 5.61
C ARG A 363 -19.61 14.23 5.97
N LYS A 364 -18.54 13.48 6.15
CA LYS A 364 -18.55 12.07 6.54
C LYS A 364 -18.63 11.85 8.06
N GLY A 365 -18.64 12.93 8.85
CA GLY A 365 -18.70 12.86 10.30
C GLY A 365 -17.33 12.79 10.98
N TRP A 366 -16.28 13.32 10.34
CA TRP A 366 -14.99 13.45 11.01
C TRP A 366 -15.08 14.35 12.24
N GLU A 367 -14.86 13.79 13.40
CA GLU A 367 -14.79 14.48 14.67
C GLU A 367 -13.41 15.10 14.83
N THR A 368 -13.33 16.42 14.67
CA THR A 368 -12.10 17.21 14.85
C THR A 368 -11.89 17.57 16.32
N VAL A 369 -10.64 17.87 16.70
CA VAL A 369 -10.27 18.27 18.08
C VAL A 369 -11.13 19.42 18.60
N ARG A 370 -11.55 20.34 17.73
CA ARG A 370 -12.40 21.52 18.07
C ARG A 370 -13.84 21.37 17.64
N GLU A 371 -14.31 20.15 17.37
CA GLU A 371 -15.71 19.84 17.02
C GLU A 371 -16.26 20.75 15.91
N ILE A 372 -15.49 20.99 14.86
CA ILE A 372 -15.88 21.83 13.71
C ILE A 372 -17.02 21.14 12.97
N LYS A 373 -18.06 21.92 12.65
CA LYS A 373 -19.22 21.48 11.85
C LYS A 373 -19.30 22.27 10.55
N LEU A 374 -19.77 21.61 9.49
CA LEU A 374 -20.10 22.22 8.20
C LEU A 374 -21.41 22.99 8.30
#